data_4ac11b85cc8e204aba1d63d01d70c2da
#
_entry.id   4ac11b85cc8e204aba1d63d01d70c2da
#
_cell.length_a   1.000
_cell.length_b   1.000
_cell.length_c   1.000
_cell.angle_alpha   90.00
_cell.angle_beta   90.00
_cell.angle_gamma   90.00
#
_symmetry.space_group_name_H-M   'P 1'
#
loop_
_entity.id
_entity.type
_entity.pdbx_description
1 polymer ?
#
loop_
_entity_poly.entity_id
_entity_poly.type
_entity_poly.pdbx_seq_one_letter_code
_entity_poly.pdbx_strand_id
1 'polypeptide(L)'
;MRIQQVKDNKIQYLDLLQFADPNEEALEKELDTMDLFLLKEDGVIKTICAVRFRKNRKCEILSIVTMEEARGCGYGKYMVHYICEHYSDRCDELYVGIGNCRKLLGFFEKCGFSNSHILAGYFLKKYKEPVYDDGIPLTDMVYFKKRLEAEIDIKKVVDVALEAGRILLKNGGEIFRVEETMTRICNRFHIDQVDIFTLSHAIFVTAKSGEEEVYTKVKNVPLSGTHLGIVAEVNSLSRAISAGRMSLEEAQKRLKEIDKIEPIHPGVQIIGAGFASGCLGYLLGATARESVVAFFIGCILYCWVLLARRYHMSKIISNIAGGVIITGLALAAREVPWLAPVQLNGMIIGALMPLVPGMAFVNSIREIADSDFLSGTVRMIDTLLVFVYIAIGVGLTLSIYHMLGGIVG
;
A
#
# COMPACT_ATOMS: atom_id res chain seq x y z
N MET A 1 0.78 -8.85 -38.66
CA MET A 1 -0.12 -7.82 -38.09
C MET A 1 0.65 -6.81 -37.24
N ARG A 2 0.48 -5.49 -37.45
CA ARG A 2 1.09 -4.43 -36.66
C ARG A 2 0.14 -3.24 -36.52
N ILE A 3 -0.06 -2.73 -35.29
CA ILE A 3 -0.77 -1.47 -35.04
C ILE A 3 0.24 -0.36 -34.89
N GLN A 4 -0.02 0.78 -35.52
CA GLN A 4 0.81 1.97 -35.52
C GLN A 4 -0.04 3.19 -35.18
N GLN A 5 0.36 3.96 -34.18
CA GLN A 5 -0.20 5.27 -33.90
C GLN A 5 0.38 6.30 -34.89
N VAL A 6 -0.46 7.09 -35.52
CA VAL A 6 -0.08 8.17 -36.44
C VAL A 6 0.09 9.44 -35.63
N LYS A 7 1.31 9.99 -35.60
CA LYS A 7 1.61 11.24 -34.88
C LYS A 7 1.51 12.46 -35.78
N ASP A 8 1.97 12.31 -37.02
CA ASP A 8 2.09 13.42 -37.97
C ASP A 8 1.29 13.13 -39.24
N ASN A 9 0.91 14.21 -39.95
CA ASN A 9 0.22 14.13 -41.27
C ASN A 9 -1.04 13.25 -41.25
N LYS A 10 -1.92 13.42 -40.25
CA LYS A 10 -3.17 12.65 -40.11
C LYS A 10 -4.16 12.91 -41.27
N ILE A 11 -4.04 14.05 -41.94
CA ILE A 11 -4.93 14.49 -43.01
C ILE A 11 -4.96 13.51 -44.20
N GLN A 12 -3.86 12.79 -44.47
CA GLN A 12 -3.77 11.81 -45.51
C GLN A 12 -4.71 10.60 -45.34
N TYR A 13 -5.29 10.44 -44.16
CA TYR A 13 -6.21 9.33 -43.83
C TYR A 13 -7.66 9.81 -43.68
N LEU A 14 -7.94 11.07 -44.02
CA LEU A 14 -9.28 11.66 -43.89
C LEU A 14 -10.30 10.90 -44.73
N ASP A 15 -9.97 10.60 -45.98
CA ASP A 15 -10.82 9.84 -46.88
C ASP A 15 -11.25 8.49 -46.35
N LEU A 16 -10.38 7.82 -45.54
CA LEU A 16 -10.70 6.55 -44.90
C LEU A 16 -11.64 6.71 -43.72
N LEU A 17 -11.57 7.84 -43.00
CA LEU A 17 -12.45 8.14 -41.86
C LEU A 17 -13.85 8.57 -42.30
N GLN A 18 -13.99 9.15 -43.49
CA GLN A 18 -15.28 9.55 -44.05
C GLN A 18 -16.25 8.37 -44.30
N PHE A 19 -15.73 7.16 -44.43
CA PHE A 19 -16.59 5.96 -44.49
C PHE A 19 -17.40 5.73 -43.22
N ALA A 20 -17.01 6.32 -42.07
CA ALA A 20 -17.75 6.22 -40.82
C ALA A 20 -18.55 7.48 -40.45
N ASP A 21 -18.09 8.67 -40.82
CA ASP A 21 -18.84 9.95 -40.65
C ASP A 21 -18.67 10.80 -41.92
N PRO A 22 -19.76 11.02 -42.67
CA PRO A 22 -19.70 11.77 -43.91
C PRO A 22 -19.46 13.29 -43.74
N ASN A 23 -19.35 13.79 -42.53
CA ASN A 23 -19.11 15.21 -42.27
C ASN A 23 -17.61 15.54 -42.23
N GLU A 24 -17.03 15.77 -43.43
CA GLU A 24 -15.63 16.05 -43.66
C GLU A 24 -15.12 17.27 -42.86
N GLU A 25 -15.85 18.38 -42.86
CA GLU A 25 -15.46 19.63 -42.19
C GLU A 25 -15.35 19.47 -40.65
N ALA A 26 -16.19 18.63 -40.10
CA ALA A 26 -16.14 18.33 -38.64
C ALA A 26 -14.96 17.42 -38.31
N LEU A 27 -14.69 16.41 -39.12
CA LEU A 27 -13.55 15.51 -38.96
C LEU A 27 -12.22 16.25 -39.08
N GLU A 28 -12.07 17.12 -40.10
CA GLU A 28 -10.85 17.89 -40.34
C GLU A 28 -10.50 18.80 -39.17
N LYS A 29 -11.48 19.52 -38.60
CA LYS A 29 -11.30 20.40 -37.43
C LYS A 29 -10.90 19.67 -36.14
N GLU A 30 -11.30 18.41 -36.01
CA GLU A 30 -11.04 17.61 -34.80
C GLU A 30 -9.81 16.69 -34.93
N LEU A 31 -9.24 16.51 -36.13
CA LEU A 31 -8.13 15.59 -36.43
C LEU A 31 -6.90 15.78 -35.55
N ASP A 32 -6.55 17.03 -35.23
CA ASP A 32 -5.39 17.32 -34.38
C ASP A 32 -5.60 16.91 -32.93
N THR A 33 -6.86 16.83 -32.48
CA THR A 33 -7.23 16.49 -31.10
C THR A 33 -7.45 14.99 -30.90
N MET A 34 -7.41 14.19 -31.98
CA MET A 34 -7.65 12.75 -31.97
C MET A 34 -6.35 11.97 -32.04
N ASP A 35 -6.30 10.84 -31.33
CA ASP A 35 -5.30 9.82 -31.57
C ASP A 35 -5.77 8.91 -32.70
N LEU A 36 -4.93 8.67 -33.71
CA LEU A 36 -5.23 7.87 -34.88
C LEU A 36 -4.39 6.60 -34.88
N PHE A 37 -5.02 5.46 -35.06
CA PHE A 37 -4.39 4.14 -35.08
C PHE A 37 -4.67 3.42 -36.41
N LEU A 38 -3.62 2.83 -36.96
CA LEU A 38 -3.70 2.02 -38.20
C LEU A 38 -3.30 0.59 -37.89
N LEU A 39 -4.15 -0.35 -38.22
CA LEU A 39 -3.81 -1.77 -38.31
C LEU A 39 -3.36 -2.12 -39.71
N LYS A 40 -2.12 -2.55 -39.85
CA LYS A 40 -1.52 -2.97 -41.13
C LYS A 40 -1.15 -4.46 -41.11
N GLU A 41 -1.38 -5.11 -42.19
CA GLU A 41 -0.90 -6.46 -42.49
C GLU A 41 -0.30 -6.47 -43.88
N ASP A 42 0.92 -6.97 -44.03
CA ASP A 42 1.72 -6.98 -45.25
C ASP A 42 1.80 -5.59 -45.96
N GLY A 43 1.91 -4.53 -45.12
CA GLY A 43 1.97 -3.14 -45.58
C GLY A 43 0.63 -2.51 -45.95
N VAL A 44 -0.46 -3.29 -46.03
CA VAL A 44 -1.82 -2.83 -46.37
C VAL A 44 -2.62 -2.47 -45.14
N ILE A 45 -3.30 -1.31 -45.16
CA ILE A 45 -4.18 -0.88 -44.07
C ILE A 45 -5.44 -1.77 -44.08
N LYS A 46 -5.73 -2.44 -42.97
CA LYS A 46 -6.92 -3.27 -42.76
C LYS A 46 -7.99 -2.57 -41.94
N THR A 47 -7.58 -1.81 -40.93
CA THR A 47 -8.50 -1.06 -40.05
C THR A 47 -7.87 0.26 -39.63
N ILE A 48 -8.67 1.31 -39.54
CA ILE A 48 -8.31 2.62 -38.98
C ILE A 48 -9.25 2.93 -37.84
N CYS A 49 -8.73 3.53 -36.77
CA CYS A 49 -9.50 3.93 -35.58
C CYS A 49 -9.07 5.29 -35.09
N ALA A 50 -10.02 6.19 -34.83
CA ALA A 50 -9.80 7.49 -34.25
C ALA A 50 -10.39 7.53 -32.81
N VAL A 51 -9.59 7.97 -31.85
CA VAL A 51 -9.96 8.04 -30.44
C VAL A 51 -9.72 9.44 -29.91
N ARG A 52 -10.64 9.93 -29.09
CA ARG A 52 -10.54 11.24 -28.43
C ARG A 52 -10.60 11.11 -26.92
N PHE A 53 -9.75 11.87 -26.21
CA PHE A 53 -9.87 12.04 -24.78
C PHE A 53 -11.04 12.96 -24.42
N ARG A 54 -11.82 12.56 -23.44
CA ARG A 54 -12.84 13.38 -22.79
C ARG A 54 -12.39 13.75 -21.36
N LYS A 55 -13.08 14.70 -20.73
CA LYS A 55 -12.87 15.03 -19.31
C LYS A 55 -13.15 13.81 -18.40
N ASN A 56 -12.61 13.81 -17.19
CA ASN A 56 -12.86 12.79 -16.16
C ASN A 56 -12.39 11.37 -16.54
N ARG A 57 -11.17 11.24 -17.07
CA ARG A 57 -10.56 9.94 -17.44
C ARG A 57 -11.45 9.08 -18.35
N LYS A 58 -12.13 9.71 -19.31
CA LYS A 58 -12.96 9.05 -20.31
C LYS A 58 -12.35 9.21 -21.69
N CYS A 59 -12.47 8.19 -22.52
CA CYS A 59 -12.14 8.26 -23.94
C CYS A 59 -13.32 7.83 -24.80
N GLU A 60 -13.26 8.18 -26.07
CA GLU A 60 -14.32 7.89 -27.03
C GLU A 60 -13.73 7.47 -28.37
N ILE A 61 -14.14 6.32 -28.86
CA ILE A 61 -13.93 5.94 -30.26
C ILE A 61 -14.89 6.79 -31.09
N LEU A 62 -14.31 7.71 -31.86
CA LEU A 62 -15.07 8.58 -32.74
C LEU A 62 -15.37 7.92 -34.08
N SER A 63 -14.42 7.12 -34.59
CA SER A 63 -14.53 6.42 -35.85
C SER A 63 -13.73 5.13 -35.80
N ILE A 64 -14.28 4.07 -36.35
CA ILE A 64 -13.58 2.82 -36.63
C ILE A 64 -14.04 2.28 -37.98
N VAL A 65 -13.10 2.14 -38.90
CA VAL A 65 -13.38 1.66 -40.27
C VAL A 65 -12.51 0.47 -40.56
N THR A 66 -13.13 -0.64 -40.94
CA THR A 66 -12.45 -1.83 -41.50
C THR A 66 -12.70 -1.85 -43.00
N MET A 67 -11.61 -1.96 -43.79
CA MET A 67 -11.66 -2.01 -45.24
C MET A 67 -12.55 -3.16 -45.70
N GLU A 68 -13.30 -2.97 -46.79
CA GLU A 68 -14.29 -3.94 -47.25
C GLU A 68 -13.75 -5.35 -47.43
N GLU A 69 -12.58 -5.47 -48.04
CA GLU A 69 -11.88 -6.73 -48.24
C GLU A 69 -11.41 -7.43 -46.98
N ALA A 70 -11.35 -6.67 -45.85
CA ALA A 70 -10.90 -7.15 -44.57
C ALA A 70 -12.06 -7.38 -43.54
N ARG A 71 -13.31 -7.09 -43.96
CA ARG A 71 -14.49 -7.30 -43.10
C ARG A 71 -14.70 -8.80 -42.85
N GLY A 72 -15.17 -9.13 -41.64
CA GLY A 72 -15.39 -10.52 -41.21
C GLY A 72 -14.14 -11.28 -40.76
N CYS A 73 -12.92 -10.74 -40.96
CA CYS A 73 -11.64 -11.37 -40.59
C CYS A 73 -11.19 -11.07 -39.14
N GLY A 74 -12.00 -10.35 -38.37
CA GLY A 74 -11.68 -10.08 -36.95
C GLY A 74 -10.84 -8.83 -36.70
N TYR A 75 -10.36 -8.12 -37.73
CA TYR A 75 -9.49 -6.95 -37.57
C TYR A 75 -10.11 -5.81 -36.74
N GLY A 76 -11.41 -5.53 -36.95
CA GLY A 76 -12.12 -4.52 -36.14
C GLY A 76 -12.16 -4.88 -34.66
N LYS A 77 -12.43 -6.17 -34.32
CA LYS A 77 -12.41 -6.64 -32.94
C LYS A 77 -11.01 -6.53 -32.33
N TYR A 78 -9.99 -6.91 -33.11
CA TYR A 78 -8.59 -6.80 -32.66
C TYR A 78 -8.18 -5.34 -32.40
N MET A 79 -8.59 -4.39 -33.27
CA MET A 79 -8.35 -2.96 -33.09
C MET A 79 -9.03 -2.44 -31.80
N VAL A 80 -10.31 -2.78 -31.56
CA VAL A 80 -11.05 -2.37 -30.36
C VAL A 80 -10.36 -2.90 -29.10
N HIS A 81 -9.89 -4.15 -29.12
CA HIS A 81 -9.17 -4.74 -27.98
C HIS A 81 -7.88 -3.99 -27.70
N TYR A 82 -7.07 -3.73 -28.71
CA TYR A 82 -5.85 -2.93 -28.59
C TYR A 82 -6.11 -1.53 -28.03
N ILE A 83 -7.18 -0.85 -28.49
CA ILE A 83 -7.55 0.47 -27.96
C ILE A 83 -7.94 0.39 -26.47
N CYS A 84 -8.66 -0.65 -26.05
CA CYS A 84 -8.99 -0.88 -24.66
C CYS A 84 -7.72 -1.03 -23.81
N GLU A 85 -6.77 -1.85 -24.23
CA GLU A 85 -5.48 -2.03 -23.54
C GLU A 85 -4.65 -0.74 -23.52
N HIS A 86 -4.53 -0.07 -24.68
CA HIS A 86 -3.71 1.13 -24.83
C HIS A 86 -4.16 2.28 -23.92
N TYR A 87 -5.46 2.38 -23.63
CA TYR A 87 -6.03 3.46 -22.82
C TYR A 87 -6.36 3.04 -21.38
N SER A 88 -6.19 1.78 -21.01
CA SER A 88 -6.55 1.26 -19.68
C SER A 88 -5.88 2.01 -18.53
N ASP A 89 -4.63 2.46 -18.70
CA ASP A 89 -3.91 3.24 -17.66
C ASP A 89 -4.36 4.70 -17.56
N ARG A 90 -4.94 5.26 -18.66
CA ARG A 90 -5.25 6.69 -18.78
C ARG A 90 -6.73 7.01 -18.65
N CYS A 91 -7.59 6.05 -19.00
CA CYS A 91 -9.04 6.20 -18.99
C CYS A 91 -9.69 5.07 -18.20
N ASP A 92 -10.77 5.40 -17.49
CA ASP A 92 -11.57 4.43 -16.74
C ASP A 92 -12.73 3.87 -17.57
N GLU A 93 -13.21 4.64 -18.56
CA GLU A 93 -14.32 4.26 -19.43
C GLU A 93 -14.04 4.64 -20.89
N LEU A 94 -14.30 3.71 -21.81
CA LEU A 94 -14.28 3.92 -23.25
C LEU A 94 -15.70 3.96 -23.78
N TYR A 95 -16.04 5.04 -24.49
CA TYR A 95 -17.32 5.26 -25.11
C TYR A 95 -17.24 5.06 -26.63
N VAL A 96 -18.35 4.71 -27.25
CA VAL A 96 -18.55 4.76 -28.69
C VAL A 96 -19.99 5.12 -29.00
N GLY A 97 -20.20 6.11 -29.88
CA GLY A 97 -21.50 6.47 -30.42
C GLY A 97 -21.69 5.82 -31.78
N ILE A 98 -22.74 5.05 -31.95
CA ILE A 98 -23.05 4.33 -33.22
C ILE A 98 -24.49 4.56 -33.62
N GLY A 99 -24.79 4.51 -34.94
CA GLY A 99 -26.16 4.52 -35.42
C GLY A 99 -26.92 3.30 -34.93
N ASN A 100 -28.25 3.41 -34.92
CA ASN A 100 -29.16 2.35 -34.49
C ASN A 100 -29.22 1.14 -35.42
N CYS A 101 -28.11 0.79 -36.04
CA CYS A 101 -27.95 -0.40 -36.92
C CYS A 101 -27.65 -1.65 -36.06
N ARG A 102 -28.49 -2.68 -36.20
CA ARG A 102 -28.39 -3.93 -35.43
C ARG A 102 -27.04 -4.64 -35.55
N LYS A 103 -26.40 -4.55 -36.68
CA LYS A 103 -25.10 -5.19 -36.96
C LYS A 103 -23.97 -4.54 -36.13
N LEU A 104 -23.93 -3.20 -36.09
CA LEU A 104 -22.95 -2.45 -35.30
C LEU A 104 -23.21 -2.60 -33.80
N LEU A 105 -24.48 -2.58 -33.37
CA LEU A 105 -24.84 -2.82 -31.96
C LEU A 105 -24.31 -4.18 -31.50
N GLY A 106 -24.61 -5.27 -32.26
CA GLY A 106 -24.11 -6.61 -31.93
C GLY A 106 -22.58 -6.78 -32.02
N PHE A 107 -21.90 -5.96 -32.81
CA PHE A 107 -20.43 -5.96 -32.86
C PHE A 107 -19.83 -5.44 -31.56
N PHE A 108 -20.30 -4.29 -31.05
CA PHE A 108 -19.76 -3.71 -29.82
C PHE A 108 -20.18 -4.50 -28.59
N GLU A 109 -21.36 -5.11 -28.56
CA GLU A 109 -21.75 -6.07 -27.51
C GLU A 109 -20.76 -7.25 -27.44
N LYS A 110 -20.41 -7.84 -28.61
CA LYS A 110 -19.38 -8.89 -28.66
C LYS A 110 -17.96 -8.43 -28.29
N CYS A 111 -17.70 -7.12 -28.32
CA CYS A 111 -16.46 -6.53 -27.80
C CYS A 111 -16.52 -6.20 -26.31
N GLY A 112 -17.62 -6.54 -25.62
CA GLY A 112 -17.82 -6.33 -24.18
C GLY A 112 -18.28 -4.91 -23.79
N PHE A 113 -18.88 -4.19 -24.74
CA PHE A 113 -19.52 -2.90 -24.45
C PHE A 113 -20.98 -3.12 -24.03
N SER A 114 -21.47 -2.28 -23.13
CA SER A 114 -22.86 -2.23 -22.70
C SER A 114 -23.52 -0.92 -23.11
N ASN A 115 -24.83 -0.93 -23.32
CA ASN A 115 -25.59 0.26 -23.64
C ASN A 115 -25.46 1.30 -22.51
N SER A 116 -25.23 2.56 -22.84
CA SER A 116 -25.10 3.67 -21.91
C SER A 116 -26.33 4.60 -21.98
N HIS A 117 -26.56 5.22 -23.12
CA HIS A 117 -27.70 6.12 -23.37
C HIS A 117 -27.97 6.27 -24.86
N ILE A 118 -29.13 6.82 -25.20
CA ILE A 118 -29.57 7.03 -26.58
C ILE A 118 -29.85 8.52 -26.81
N LEU A 119 -29.30 9.06 -27.91
CA LEU A 119 -29.64 10.38 -28.40
C LEU A 119 -30.68 10.24 -29.53
N ALA A 120 -31.94 10.39 -29.14
CA ALA A 120 -33.05 10.24 -30.09
C ALA A 120 -33.06 11.35 -31.16
N GLY A 121 -33.26 10.95 -32.40
CA GLY A 121 -33.31 11.84 -33.56
C GLY A 121 -32.02 12.55 -33.89
N TYR A 122 -30.86 12.02 -33.43
CA TYR A 122 -29.54 12.63 -33.63
C TYR A 122 -29.21 12.82 -35.11
N PHE A 123 -29.37 11.77 -35.91
CA PHE A 123 -29.04 11.83 -37.35
C PHE A 123 -29.98 12.74 -38.12
N LEU A 124 -31.27 12.78 -37.75
CA LEU A 124 -32.27 13.65 -38.36
C LEU A 124 -32.00 15.14 -38.09
N LYS A 125 -31.35 15.46 -36.97
CA LYS A 125 -31.03 16.85 -36.59
C LYS A 125 -29.68 17.31 -37.12
N LYS A 126 -28.69 16.39 -37.20
CA LYS A 126 -27.33 16.68 -37.60
C LYS A 126 -27.14 16.77 -39.09
N TYR A 127 -27.82 15.92 -39.83
CA TYR A 127 -27.64 15.79 -41.30
C TYR A 127 -28.89 16.27 -42.06
N LYS A 128 -28.66 17.01 -43.15
CA LYS A 128 -29.76 17.49 -44.01
C LYS A 128 -30.39 16.38 -44.85
N GLU A 129 -29.59 15.38 -45.21
CA GLU A 129 -30.02 14.20 -45.97
C GLU A 129 -29.99 12.96 -45.07
N PRO A 130 -30.92 12.02 -45.26
CA PRO A 130 -30.92 10.78 -44.48
C PRO A 130 -29.63 10.00 -44.66
N VAL A 131 -29.00 9.60 -43.56
CA VAL A 131 -27.81 8.74 -43.56
C VAL A 131 -28.27 7.28 -43.48
N TYR A 132 -27.68 6.42 -44.32
CA TYR A 132 -28.02 5.01 -44.36
C TYR A 132 -26.79 4.15 -44.01
N ASP A 133 -27.02 3.04 -43.27
CA ASP A 133 -26.05 1.98 -43.05
C ASP A 133 -26.67 0.63 -43.47
N ASP A 134 -26.03 -0.10 -44.38
CA ASP A 134 -26.57 -1.33 -45.04
C ASP A 134 -28.02 -1.17 -45.51
N GLY A 135 -28.39 0.00 -46.09
CA GLY A 135 -29.72 0.32 -46.59
C GLY A 135 -30.77 0.65 -45.54
N ILE A 136 -30.42 0.73 -44.27
CA ILE A 136 -31.29 1.10 -43.16
C ILE A 136 -31.08 2.56 -42.82
N PRO A 137 -32.11 3.41 -42.73
CA PRO A 137 -31.96 4.81 -42.36
C PRO A 137 -31.59 4.91 -40.87
N LEU A 138 -30.56 5.67 -40.55
CA LEU A 138 -30.13 5.94 -39.21
C LEU A 138 -30.94 7.10 -38.63
N THR A 139 -31.55 6.93 -37.47
CA THR A 139 -32.34 7.94 -36.78
C THR A 139 -31.68 8.38 -35.49
N ASP A 140 -31.29 7.42 -34.67
CA ASP A 140 -30.81 7.63 -33.32
C ASP A 140 -29.34 7.27 -33.18
N MET A 141 -28.62 7.96 -32.31
CA MET A 141 -27.26 7.57 -31.91
C MET A 141 -27.32 6.83 -30.57
N VAL A 142 -26.87 5.60 -30.58
CA VAL A 142 -26.80 4.76 -29.39
C VAL A 142 -25.36 4.80 -28.84
N TYR A 143 -25.22 5.28 -27.64
CA TYR A 143 -23.91 5.26 -26.97
C TYR A 143 -23.73 3.99 -26.18
N PHE A 144 -22.65 3.30 -26.49
CA PHE A 144 -22.12 2.18 -25.73
C PHE A 144 -20.94 2.61 -24.89
N LYS A 145 -20.75 1.93 -23.78
CA LYS A 145 -19.58 2.11 -22.90
C LYS A 145 -18.97 0.79 -22.50
N LYS A 146 -17.66 0.79 -22.33
CA LYS A 146 -16.90 -0.30 -21.73
C LYS A 146 -16.02 0.28 -20.64
N ARG A 147 -16.03 -0.34 -19.46
CA ARG A 147 -15.05 -0.04 -18.43
C ARG A 147 -13.69 -0.56 -18.88
N LEU A 148 -12.71 0.32 -18.90
CA LEU A 148 -11.32 -0.07 -19.19
C LEU A 148 -10.71 -0.45 -17.83
N GLU A 149 -10.75 -1.73 -17.53
CA GLU A 149 -9.93 -2.26 -16.46
C GLU A 149 -8.53 -2.44 -17.06
N ALA A 150 -7.52 -1.76 -16.50
CA ALA A 150 -6.14 -2.14 -16.77
C ALA A 150 -6.05 -3.63 -16.43
N GLU A 151 -5.42 -4.42 -17.27
CA GLU A 151 -5.09 -5.81 -16.94
C GLU A 151 -4.15 -5.76 -15.73
N ILE A 152 -4.76 -5.81 -14.54
CA ILE A 152 -4.07 -5.62 -13.28
C ILE A 152 -3.24 -6.87 -13.06
N ASP A 153 -1.93 -6.73 -13.14
CA ASP A 153 -1.01 -7.78 -12.73
C ASP A 153 -1.20 -8.04 -11.24
N ILE A 154 -2.02 -9.05 -10.91
CA ILE A 154 -2.32 -9.47 -9.54
C ILE A 154 -1.04 -9.64 -8.74
N LYS A 155 0.02 -10.18 -9.36
CA LYS A 155 1.31 -10.42 -8.72
C LYS A 155 1.92 -9.11 -8.24
N LYS A 156 1.88 -8.07 -9.06
CA LYS A 156 2.39 -6.74 -8.67
C LYS A 156 1.56 -6.10 -7.56
N VAL A 157 0.23 -6.20 -7.61
CA VAL A 157 -0.64 -5.67 -6.56
C VAL A 157 -0.39 -6.38 -5.23
N VAL A 158 -0.36 -7.72 -5.25
CA VAL A 158 -0.09 -8.53 -4.07
C VAL A 158 1.31 -8.24 -3.52
N ASP A 159 2.31 -8.04 -4.38
CA ASP A 159 3.67 -7.71 -3.96
C ASP A 159 3.74 -6.34 -3.26
N VAL A 160 3.04 -5.34 -3.76
CA VAL A 160 2.95 -4.02 -3.10
C VAL A 160 2.20 -4.12 -1.78
N ALA A 161 1.07 -4.83 -1.73
CA ALA A 161 0.31 -5.04 -0.51
C ALA A 161 1.14 -5.80 0.54
N LEU A 162 1.81 -6.89 0.14
CA LEU A 162 2.66 -7.70 1.00
C LEU A 162 3.86 -6.91 1.53
N GLU A 163 4.46 -6.05 0.71
CA GLU A 163 5.58 -5.20 1.14
C GLU A 163 5.12 -4.13 2.14
N ALA A 164 3.94 -3.54 1.94
CA ALA A 164 3.33 -2.63 2.92
C ALA A 164 3.07 -3.35 4.26
N GLY A 165 2.46 -4.55 4.20
CA GLY A 165 2.22 -5.39 5.36
C GLY A 165 3.53 -5.78 6.08
N ARG A 166 4.56 -6.16 5.34
CA ARG A 166 5.89 -6.49 5.88
C ARG A 166 6.50 -5.32 6.65
N ILE A 167 6.46 -4.12 6.08
CA ILE A 167 7.02 -2.93 6.73
C ILE A 167 6.25 -2.60 7.99
N LEU A 168 4.91 -2.69 7.98
CA LEU A 168 4.08 -2.47 9.16
C LEU A 168 4.41 -3.47 10.27
N LEU A 169 4.39 -4.77 9.95
CA LEU A 169 4.63 -5.83 10.92
C LEU A 169 6.04 -5.75 11.52
N LYS A 170 7.07 -5.52 10.69
CA LYS A 170 8.47 -5.34 11.09
C LYS A 170 8.64 -4.22 12.10
N ASN A 171 7.85 -3.15 12.00
CA ASN A 171 7.93 -1.95 12.82
C ASN A 171 6.89 -1.89 13.95
N GLY A 172 6.32 -3.03 14.34
CA GLY A 172 5.43 -3.16 15.49
C GLY A 172 3.98 -2.77 15.23
N GLY A 173 3.55 -2.82 13.97
CA GLY A 173 2.13 -2.68 13.62
C GLY A 173 1.29 -3.80 14.20
N GLU A 174 0.05 -3.49 14.56
CA GLU A 174 -0.96 -4.44 15.01
C GLU A 174 -1.37 -5.35 13.86
N ILE A 175 -1.57 -6.65 14.11
CA ILE A 175 -1.85 -7.65 13.05
C ILE A 175 -3.08 -7.27 12.24
N PHE A 176 -4.19 -6.91 12.90
CA PHE A 176 -5.41 -6.52 12.19
C PHE A 176 -5.20 -5.30 11.27
N ARG A 177 -4.32 -4.36 11.65
CA ARG A 177 -3.97 -3.22 10.81
C ARG A 177 -3.12 -3.60 9.60
N VAL A 178 -2.27 -4.61 9.75
CA VAL A 178 -1.50 -5.18 8.63
C VAL A 178 -2.46 -5.77 7.61
N GLU A 179 -3.38 -6.62 8.05
CA GLU A 179 -4.38 -7.26 7.19
C GLU A 179 -5.33 -6.24 6.55
N GLU A 180 -5.85 -5.29 7.34
CA GLU A 180 -6.70 -4.21 6.83
C GLU A 180 -5.98 -3.38 5.75
N THR A 181 -4.70 -3.03 5.99
CA THR A 181 -3.91 -2.25 5.03
C THR A 181 -3.70 -3.00 3.73
N MET A 182 -3.34 -4.28 3.80
CA MET A 182 -3.14 -5.15 2.63
C MET A 182 -4.45 -5.34 1.86
N THR A 183 -5.54 -5.65 2.56
CA THR A 183 -6.89 -5.79 1.96
C THR A 183 -7.33 -4.50 1.28
N ARG A 184 -7.10 -3.35 1.91
CA ARG A 184 -7.43 -2.03 1.36
C ARG A 184 -6.68 -1.76 0.05
N ILE A 185 -5.39 -2.12 -0.03
CA ILE A 185 -4.60 -1.98 -1.26
C ILE A 185 -5.16 -2.91 -2.34
N CYS A 186 -5.39 -4.18 -2.04
CA CYS A 186 -5.92 -5.15 -3.01
C CYS A 186 -7.30 -4.74 -3.53
N ASN A 187 -8.22 -4.29 -2.65
CA ASN A 187 -9.57 -3.86 -3.02
C ASN A 187 -9.57 -2.65 -3.97
N ARG A 188 -8.57 -1.74 -3.86
CA ARG A 188 -8.45 -0.61 -4.79
C ARG A 188 -8.26 -1.06 -6.23
N PHE A 189 -7.61 -2.19 -6.42
CA PHE A 189 -7.31 -2.77 -7.73
C PHE A 189 -8.27 -3.89 -8.14
N HIS A 190 -9.45 -3.98 -7.50
CA HIS A 190 -10.53 -4.90 -7.85
C HIS A 190 -10.11 -6.38 -7.94
N ILE A 191 -9.23 -6.84 -7.05
CA ILE A 191 -8.94 -8.26 -6.92
C ILE A 191 -10.18 -8.93 -6.32
N ASP A 192 -10.74 -9.93 -7.00
CA ASP A 192 -12.05 -10.54 -6.66
C ASP A 192 -12.06 -11.22 -5.29
N GLN A 193 -10.99 -11.93 -4.98
CA GLN A 193 -10.85 -12.64 -3.72
C GLN A 193 -9.42 -12.49 -3.19
N VAL A 194 -9.30 -12.05 -1.95
CA VAL A 194 -8.03 -11.91 -1.24
C VAL A 194 -8.20 -12.47 0.17
N ASP A 195 -7.42 -13.50 0.48
CA ASP A 195 -7.30 -14.06 1.82
C ASP A 195 -5.92 -13.72 2.39
N ILE A 196 -5.90 -13.01 3.50
CA ILE A 196 -4.69 -12.59 4.18
C ILE A 196 -4.71 -13.17 5.59
N PHE A 197 -3.63 -13.84 5.94
CA PHE A 197 -3.44 -14.37 7.28
C PHE A 197 -2.06 -13.96 7.80
N THR A 198 -2.04 -13.21 8.87
CA THR A 198 -0.82 -12.64 9.45
C THR A 198 -0.55 -13.27 10.81
N LEU A 199 0.67 -13.74 11.01
CA LEU A 199 1.22 -14.15 12.29
C LEU A 199 2.25 -13.14 12.79
N SER A 200 2.69 -13.29 14.03
CA SER A 200 3.70 -12.39 14.63
C SER A 200 4.98 -12.25 13.78
N HIS A 201 5.34 -13.26 12.97
CA HIS A 201 6.59 -13.30 12.19
C HIS A 201 6.39 -13.69 10.73
N ALA A 202 5.16 -13.85 10.26
CA ALA A 202 4.89 -14.28 8.89
C ALA A 202 3.57 -13.69 8.36
N ILE A 203 3.53 -13.45 7.07
CA ILE A 203 2.34 -13.04 6.35
C ILE A 203 2.10 -14.06 5.23
N PHE A 204 0.88 -14.56 5.16
CA PHE A 204 0.37 -15.42 4.11
C PHE A 204 -0.66 -14.62 3.33
N VAL A 205 -0.59 -14.65 2.02
CA VAL A 205 -1.57 -13.99 1.16
C VAL A 205 -1.91 -14.91 0.01
N THR A 206 -3.20 -15.08 -0.24
CA THR A 206 -3.73 -15.75 -1.42
C THR A 206 -4.68 -14.80 -2.11
N ALA A 207 -4.48 -14.57 -3.39
CA ALA A 207 -5.32 -13.69 -4.21
C ALA A 207 -5.78 -14.44 -5.46
N LYS A 208 -7.04 -14.21 -5.87
CA LYS A 208 -7.62 -14.76 -7.08
C LYS A 208 -8.26 -13.63 -7.88
N SER A 209 -8.04 -13.65 -9.18
CA SER A 209 -8.76 -12.79 -10.14
C SER A 209 -9.13 -13.61 -11.37
N GLY A 210 -10.38 -13.46 -11.81
CA GLY A 210 -10.94 -14.29 -12.88
C GLY A 210 -11.11 -15.76 -12.47
N GLU A 211 -11.27 -16.62 -13.46
CA GLU A 211 -11.61 -18.03 -13.22
C GLU A 211 -10.39 -18.94 -12.93
N GLU A 212 -9.16 -18.57 -13.30
CA GLU A 212 -8.03 -19.51 -13.33
C GLU A 212 -6.77 -19.10 -12.55
N GLU A 213 -6.49 -17.81 -12.26
CA GLU A 213 -5.25 -17.43 -11.59
C GLU A 213 -5.40 -17.31 -10.07
N VAL A 214 -4.79 -18.25 -9.33
CA VAL A 214 -4.59 -18.17 -7.88
C VAL A 214 -3.12 -17.87 -7.60
N TYR A 215 -2.85 -16.74 -6.96
CA TYR A 215 -1.50 -16.35 -6.58
C TYR A 215 -1.34 -16.39 -5.06
N THR A 216 -0.47 -17.28 -4.57
CA THR A 216 -0.18 -17.41 -3.14
C THR A 216 1.26 -17.03 -2.85
N LYS A 217 1.47 -16.23 -1.81
CA LYS A 217 2.79 -15.82 -1.35
C LYS A 217 2.90 -15.86 0.16
N VAL A 218 4.07 -16.27 0.65
CA VAL A 218 4.43 -16.29 2.07
C VAL A 218 5.65 -15.41 2.29
N LYS A 219 5.62 -14.58 3.31
CA LYS A 219 6.75 -13.72 3.68
C LYS A 219 7.08 -13.88 5.16
N ASN A 220 8.30 -14.31 5.45
CA ASN A 220 8.83 -14.26 6.81
C ASN A 220 9.24 -12.81 7.13
N VAL A 221 8.86 -12.32 8.30
CA VAL A 221 9.10 -10.95 8.75
C VAL A 221 9.79 -10.98 10.10
N PRO A 222 11.12 -10.77 10.15
CA PRO A 222 11.81 -10.64 11.42
C PRO A 222 11.35 -9.34 12.10
N LEU A 223 10.91 -9.43 13.36
CA LEU A 223 10.54 -8.26 14.14
C LEU A 223 11.78 -7.42 14.43
N SER A 224 11.66 -6.12 14.17
CA SER A 224 12.59 -5.11 14.67
C SER A 224 11.91 -4.30 15.79
N GLY A 225 12.56 -3.32 16.33
CA GLY A 225 11.93 -2.45 17.35
C GLY A 225 10.75 -1.67 16.77
N THR A 226 9.84 -1.21 17.63
CA THR A 226 8.69 -0.40 17.22
C THR A 226 9.13 0.96 16.68
N HIS A 227 8.66 1.31 15.46
CA HIS A 227 8.91 2.61 14.83
C HIS A 227 7.62 3.22 14.31
N LEU A 228 6.91 3.96 15.19
CA LEU A 228 5.58 4.52 14.89
C LEU A 228 5.56 5.48 13.69
N GLY A 229 6.66 6.20 13.43
CA GLY A 229 6.79 7.06 12.26
C GLY A 229 6.68 6.27 10.94
N ILE A 230 7.36 5.13 10.83
CA ILE A 230 7.27 4.24 9.66
C ILE A 230 5.84 3.70 9.52
N VAL A 231 5.22 3.29 10.63
CA VAL A 231 3.82 2.83 10.64
C VAL A 231 2.88 3.91 10.10
N ALA A 232 3.05 5.16 10.53
CA ALA A 232 2.25 6.30 10.08
C ALA A 232 2.43 6.57 8.56
N GLU A 233 3.67 6.51 8.06
CA GLU A 233 3.97 6.68 6.62
C GLU A 233 3.29 5.61 5.76
N VAL A 234 3.38 4.32 6.14
CA VAL A 234 2.71 3.25 5.40
C VAL A 234 1.20 3.39 5.44
N ASN A 235 0.61 3.78 6.57
CA ASN A 235 -0.82 4.05 6.68
C ASN A 235 -1.26 5.23 5.79
N SER A 236 -0.44 6.28 5.70
CA SER A 236 -0.68 7.42 4.80
C SER A 236 -0.63 6.98 3.33
N LEU A 237 0.38 6.18 2.98
CA LEU A 237 0.55 5.59 1.65
C LEU A 237 -0.67 4.75 1.25
N SER A 238 -1.12 3.83 2.11
CA SER A 238 -2.27 2.97 1.81
C SER A 238 -3.55 3.77 1.56
N ARG A 239 -3.75 4.86 2.29
CA ARG A 239 -4.86 5.80 2.07
C ARG A 239 -4.73 6.56 0.75
N ALA A 240 -3.52 6.96 0.36
CA ALA A 240 -3.28 7.61 -0.93
C ALA A 240 -3.57 6.66 -2.11
N ILE A 241 -3.16 5.39 -2.01
CA ILE A 241 -3.48 4.34 -2.99
C ILE A 241 -4.99 4.14 -3.09
N SER A 242 -5.68 3.95 -1.96
CA SER A 242 -7.13 3.73 -1.93
C SER A 242 -7.94 4.90 -2.50
N ALA A 243 -7.45 6.13 -2.30
CA ALA A 243 -8.04 7.33 -2.87
C ALA A 243 -7.71 7.53 -4.37
N GLY A 244 -6.97 6.62 -5.01
CA GLY A 244 -6.57 6.73 -6.41
C GLY A 244 -5.58 7.85 -6.71
N ARG A 245 -4.88 8.38 -5.69
CA ARG A 245 -3.92 9.49 -5.81
C ARG A 245 -2.49 9.03 -6.11
N MET A 246 -2.27 7.71 -6.18
CA MET A 246 -0.96 7.12 -6.39
C MET A 246 -1.09 5.86 -7.25
N SER A 247 -0.19 5.70 -8.22
CA SER A 247 -0.08 4.50 -9.05
C SER A 247 0.62 3.36 -8.30
N LEU A 248 0.56 2.15 -8.86
CA LEU A 248 1.19 0.98 -8.26
C LEU A 248 2.72 1.09 -8.25
N GLU A 249 3.32 1.63 -9.33
CA GLU A 249 4.75 1.85 -9.46
C GLU A 249 5.26 2.91 -8.46
N GLU A 250 4.52 4.00 -8.32
CA GLU A 250 4.84 5.04 -7.34
C GLU A 250 4.76 4.50 -5.91
N ALA A 251 3.73 3.69 -5.61
CA ALA A 251 3.57 3.05 -4.32
C ALA A 251 4.75 2.10 -4.00
N GLN A 252 5.17 1.30 -4.97
CA GLN A 252 6.32 0.41 -4.81
C GLN A 252 7.62 1.18 -4.55
N LYS A 253 7.84 2.28 -5.27
CA LYS A 253 8.99 3.15 -5.04
C LYS A 253 8.96 3.77 -3.65
N ARG A 254 7.81 4.30 -3.24
CA ARG A 254 7.64 4.94 -1.94
C ARG A 254 7.82 3.96 -0.78
N LEU A 255 7.33 2.73 -0.89
CA LEU A 255 7.57 1.68 0.11
C LEU A 255 9.05 1.38 0.29
N LYS A 256 9.83 1.34 -0.80
CA LYS A 256 11.29 1.17 -0.73
C LYS A 256 12.00 2.35 -0.05
N GLU A 257 11.48 3.56 -0.19
CA GLU A 257 11.99 4.74 0.51
C GLU A 257 11.64 4.66 2.00
N ILE A 258 10.41 4.30 2.34
CA ILE A 258 9.95 4.15 3.73
C ILE A 258 10.75 3.07 4.48
N ASP A 259 11.05 1.92 3.86
CA ASP A 259 11.83 0.85 4.50
C ASP A 259 13.31 1.25 4.73
N LYS A 260 13.79 2.30 4.05
CA LYS A 260 15.14 2.86 4.22
C LYS A 260 15.22 4.01 5.22
N ILE A 261 14.10 4.40 5.84
CA ILE A 261 14.11 5.46 6.86
C ILE A 261 15.06 5.04 7.98
N GLU A 262 16.07 5.85 8.20
CA GLU A 262 17.06 5.60 9.24
C GLU A 262 16.44 5.72 10.64
N PRO A 263 16.88 4.90 11.60
CA PRO A 263 16.48 5.04 12.98
C PRO A 263 16.91 6.40 13.54
N ILE A 264 16.17 6.88 14.53
CA ILE A 264 16.45 8.15 15.22
C ILE A 264 17.90 8.13 15.72
N HIS A 265 18.60 9.27 15.62
CA HIS A 265 19.98 9.41 16.04
C HIS A 265 20.22 8.87 17.47
N PRO A 266 21.24 8.06 17.72
CA PRO A 266 21.48 7.41 19.01
C PRO A 266 21.47 8.37 20.22
N GLY A 267 22.04 9.56 20.06
CA GLY A 267 22.04 10.58 21.12
C GLY A 267 20.64 11.02 21.53
N VAL A 268 19.72 11.19 20.58
CA VAL A 268 18.32 11.54 20.86
C VAL A 268 17.62 10.39 21.57
N GLN A 269 17.90 9.15 21.18
CA GLN A 269 17.35 7.96 21.84
C GLN A 269 17.82 7.86 23.31
N ILE A 270 19.10 8.11 23.60
CA ILE A 270 19.66 8.09 24.95
C ILE A 270 18.99 9.15 25.83
N ILE A 271 18.94 10.40 25.35
CA ILE A 271 18.32 11.50 26.09
C ILE A 271 16.82 11.24 26.30
N GLY A 272 16.12 10.75 25.27
CA GLY A 272 14.70 10.39 25.35
C GLY A 272 14.44 9.29 26.39
N ALA A 273 15.29 8.26 26.46
CA ALA A 273 15.21 7.21 27.47
C ALA A 273 15.45 7.75 28.88
N GLY A 274 16.41 8.67 29.04
CA GLY A 274 16.62 9.36 30.32
C GLY A 274 15.38 10.13 30.76
N PHE A 275 14.80 10.95 29.89
CA PHE A 275 13.56 11.67 30.20
C PHE A 275 12.40 10.71 30.48
N ALA A 276 12.23 9.62 29.73
CA ALA A 276 11.22 8.62 30.04
C ALA A 276 11.42 8.03 31.45
N SER A 277 12.65 7.68 31.82
CA SER A 277 12.99 7.14 33.13
C SER A 277 12.69 8.13 34.25
N GLY A 278 13.13 9.38 34.12
CA GLY A 278 12.90 10.40 35.12
C GLY A 278 11.44 10.79 35.27
N CYS A 279 10.75 11.11 34.17
CA CYS A 279 9.35 11.56 34.19
C CYS A 279 8.41 10.45 34.68
N LEU A 280 8.58 9.21 34.18
CA LEU A 280 7.73 8.09 34.59
C LEU A 280 8.04 7.68 36.03
N GLY A 281 9.29 7.73 36.45
CA GLY A 281 9.65 7.54 37.85
C GLY A 281 8.90 8.52 38.78
N TYR A 282 8.91 9.81 38.45
CA TYR A 282 8.18 10.84 39.16
C TYR A 282 6.66 10.58 39.17
N LEU A 283 6.09 10.23 38.04
CA LEU A 283 4.67 9.91 37.88
C LEU A 283 4.26 8.72 38.77
N LEU A 284 5.15 7.74 38.94
CA LEU A 284 4.94 6.54 39.77
C LEU A 284 5.28 6.73 41.24
N GLY A 285 5.53 7.97 41.68
CA GLY A 285 5.67 8.32 43.07
C GLY A 285 7.12 8.51 43.58
N ALA A 286 8.11 8.50 42.68
CA ALA A 286 9.48 8.86 43.06
C ALA A 286 9.57 10.37 43.34
N THR A 287 10.46 10.73 44.26
CA THR A 287 10.77 12.14 44.54
C THR A 287 11.50 12.80 43.38
N ALA A 288 11.54 14.13 43.34
CA ALA A 288 12.25 14.85 42.28
C ALA A 288 13.75 14.49 42.21
N ARG A 289 14.39 14.23 43.36
CA ARG A 289 15.79 13.79 43.44
C ARG A 289 15.99 12.40 42.84
N GLU A 290 15.14 11.45 43.21
CA GLU A 290 15.13 10.10 42.68
C GLU A 290 14.88 10.09 41.14
N SER A 291 13.99 10.96 40.67
CA SER A 291 13.69 11.12 39.26
C SER A 291 14.88 11.65 38.44
N VAL A 292 15.64 12.58 39.02
CA VAL A 292 16.90 13.06 38.40
C VAL A 292 17.93 11.92 38.30
N VAL A 293 18.07 11.14 39.38
CA VAL A 293 18.96 9.98 39.37
C VAL A 293 18.50 8.94 38.35
N ALA A 294 17.19 8.64 38.31
CA ALA A 294 16.60 7.72 37.34
C ALA A 294 16.82 8.18 35.87
N PHE A 295 16.80 9.50 35.60
CA PHE A 295 17.17 10.06 34.31
C PHE A 295 18.58 9.63 33.88
N PHE A 296 19.59 9.83 34.76
CA PHE A 296 20.98 9.47 34.42
C PHE A 296 21.14 7.95 34.26
N ILE A 297 20.53 7.17 35.16
CA ILE A 297 20.54 5.70 35.05
C ILE A 297 19.90 5.26 33.72
N GLY A 298 18.78 5.87 33.34
CA GLY A 298 18.10 5.60 32.03
C GLY A 298 18.98 5.92 30.82
N CYS A 299 19.75 7.00 30.87
CA CYS A 299 20.74 7.33 29.84
C CYS A 299 21.83 6.23 29.72
N ILE A 300 22.41 5.83 30.85
CA ILE A 300 23.45 4.78 30.86
C ILE A 300 22.88 3.44 30.40
N LEU A 301 21.70 3.09 30.88
CA LEU A 301 20.99 1.92 30.46
C LEU A 301 20.78 1.88 28.93
N TYR A 302 20.37 3.01 28.35
CA TYR A 302 20.11 3.04 26.93
C TYR A 302 21.40 2.96 26.09
N CYS A 303 22.51 3.48 26.59
CA CYS A 303 23.84 3.21 26.03
C CYS A 303 24.12 1.71 25.99
N TRP A 304 23.82 0.98 27.08
CA TRP A 304 23.93 -0.48 27.11
C TRP A 304 23.03 -1.15 26.06
N VAL A 305 21.77 -0.73 25.95
CA VAL A 305 20.82 -1.29 24.95
C VAL A 305 21.35 -1.11 23.53
N LEU A 306 21.90 0.06 23.20
CA LEU A 306 22.50 0.32 21.89
C LEU A 306 23.73 -0.54 21.64
N LEU A 307 24.57 -0.72 22.68
CA LEU A 307 25.74 -1.58 22.62
C LEU A 307 25.35 -3.04 22.39
N ALA A 308 24.37 -3.55 23.15
CA ALA A 308 23.85 -4.90 23.02
C ALA A 308 23.27 -5.16 21.61
N ARG A 309 22.55 -4.18 21.03
CA ARG A 309 22.08 -4.25 19.64
C ARG A 309 23.23 -4.30 18.64
N ARG A 310 24.27 -3.48 18.83
CA ARG A 310 25.44 -3.44 17.94
C ARG A 310 26.19 -4.77 17.90
N TYR A 311 26.28 -5.46 19.05
CA TYR A 311 26.93 -6.77 19.17
C TYR A 311 25.99 -7.96 18.97
N HIS A 312 24.75 -7.73 18.54
CA HIS A 312 23.73 -8.78 18.33
C HIS A 312 23.54 -9.72 19.52
N MET A 313 23.63 -9.17 20.74
CA MET A 313 23.45 -9.96 21.96
C MET A 313 22.00 -10.50 22.07
N SER A 314 21.85 -11.67 22.68
CA SER A 314 20.53 -12.24 22.89
C SER A 314 19.66 -11.35 23.80
N LYS A 315 18.34 -11.35 23.59
CA LYS A 315 17.39 -10.61 24.43
C LYS A 315 17.55 -10.97 25.91
N ILE A 316 17.83 -12.24 26.23
CA ILE A 316 18.01 -12.74 27.59
C ILE A 316 19.16 -11.99 28.28
N ILE A 317 20.36 -12.07 27.68
CA ILE A 317 21.55 -11.45 28.24
C ILE A 317 21.39 -9.92 28.33
N SER A 318 20.85 -9.31 27.30
CA SER A 318 20.67 -7.85 27.26
C SER A 318 19.75 -7.34 28.37
N ASN A 319 18.62 -8.02 28.63
CA ASN A 319 17.66 -7.60 29.64
C ASN A 319 18.12 -7.93 31.08
N ILE A 320 18.73 -9.10 31.32
CA ILE A 320 19.30 -9.43 32.62
C ILE A 320 20.41 -8.43 32.99
N ALA A 321 21.34 -8.19 32.08
CA ALA A 321 22.40 -7.20 32.33
C ALA A 321 21.87 -5.78 32.48
N GLY A 322 20.81 -5.42 31.74
CA GLY A 322 20.09 -4.15 31.94
C GLY A 322 19.55 -4.01 33.36
N GLY A 323 18.90 -5.06 33.88
CA GLY A 323 18.42 -5.10 35.27
C GLY A 323 19.56 -4.98 36.31
N VAL A 324 20.69 -5.65 36.07
CA VAL A 324 21.90 -5.54 36.90
C VAL A 324 22.46 -4.13 36.88
N ILE A 325 22.58 -3.51 35.71
CA ILE A 325 23.09 -2.12 35.57
C ILE A 325 22.21 -1.13 36.31
N ILE A 326 20.91 -1.19 36.13
CA ILE A 326 19.96 -0.29 36.78
C ILE A 326 20.09 -0.39 38.30
N THR A 327 20.02 -1.62 38.81
CA THR A 327 20.02 -1.87 40.26
C THR A 327 21.36 -1.52 40.88
N GLY A 328 22.46 -1.87 40.22
CA GLY A 328 23.82 -1.53 40.67
C GLY A 328 24.04 -0.01 40.77
N LEU A 329 23.60 0.73 39.74
CA LEU A 329 23.71 2.19 39.74
C LEU A 329 22.78 2.84 40.78
N ALA A 330 21.59 2.31 40.99
CA ALA A 330 20.66 2.81 42.01
C ALA A 330 21.21 2.58 43.43
N LEU A 331 21.81 1.42 43.69
CA LEU A 331 22.51 1.13 44.95
C LEU A 331 23.71 2.08 45.16
N ALA A 332 24.53 2.26 44.12
CA ALA A 332 25.65 3.19 44.19
C ALA A 332 25.18 4.64 44.48
N ALA A 333 24.09 5.06 43.87
CA ALA A 333 23.52 6.40 44.10
C ALA A 333 23.00 6.57 45.54
N ARG A 334 22.45 5.52 46.12
CA ARG A 334 21.99 5.52 47.53
C ARG A 334 23.13 5.76 48.54
N GLU A 335 24.33 5.24 48.24
CA GLU A 335 25.50 5.39 49.10
C GLU A 335 26.12 6.81 49.04
N VAL A 336 25.65 7.66 48.15
CA VAL A 336 26.16 9.03 47.98
C VAL A 336 25.53 9.98 49.03
N PRO A 337 26.28 10.52 50.01
CA PRO A 337 25.72 11.25 51.17
C PRO A 337 24.93 12.52 50.80
N TRP A 338 25.33 13.23 49.73
CA TRP A 338 24.65 14.47 49.31
C TRP A 338 23.35 14.23 48.53
N LEU A 339 23.10 12.98 48.07
CA LEU A 339 21.83 12.59 47.46
C LEU A 339 20.79 12.13 48.49
N ALA A 340 21.23 11.72 49.69
CA ALA A 340 20.34 11.23 50.75
C ALA A 340 19.32 12.29 51.23
N PRO A 341 18.08 11.91 51.62
CA PRO A 341 17.54 10.55 51.52
C PRO A 341 16.91 10.25 50.16
N VAL A 342 17.27 9.12 49.54
CA VAL A 342 16.64 8.59 48.31
C VAL A 342 16.18 7.15 48.51
N GLN A 343 14.99 6.85 48.03
CA GLN A 343 14.45 5.49 48.07
C GLN A 343 14.85 4.70 46.85
N LEU A 344 15.38 3.51 47.07
CA LEU A 344 15.87 2.62 46.03
C LEU A 344 14.77 2.27 45.02
N ASN A 345 13.54 2.01 45.51
CA ASN A 345 12.41 1.61 44.71
C ASN A 345 12.07 2.64 43.62
N GLY A 346 11.98 3.92 43.96
CA GLY A 346 11.66 5.00 43.02
C GLY A 346 12.67 5.11 41.88
N MET A 347 13.96 4.99 42.21
CA MET A 347 15.05 5.03 41.22
C MET A 347 15.02 3.82 40.25
N ILE A 348 14.84 2.59 40.82
CA ILE A 348 14.81 1.37 40.01
C ILE A 348 13.57 1.35 39.09
N ILE A 349 12.38 1.62 39.62
CA ILE A 349 11.14 1.62 38.87
C ILE A 349 11.21 2.62 37.72
N GLY A 350 11.65 3.85 37.99
CA GLY A 350 11.81 4.86 36.93
C GLY A 350 12.80 4.44 35.85
N ALA A 351 13.98 3.94 36.27
CA ALA A 351 15.04 3.55 35.34
C ALA A 351 14.69 2.29 34.49
N LEU A 352 13.76 1.42 34.94
CA LEU A 352 13.31 0.24 34.20
C LEU A 352 12.43 0.57 32.99
N MET A 353 11.75 1.74 33.00
CA MET A 353 10.73 2.06 31.98
C MET A 353 11.18 1.90 30.53
N PRO A 354 12.39 2.27 30.13
CA PRO A 354 12.84 2.05 28.75
C PRO A 354 13.03 0.57 28.36
N LEU A 355 13.18 -0.35 29.31
CA LEU A 355 13.28 -1.79 29.05
C LEU A 355 11.92 -2.48 28.99
N VAL A 356 10.91 -1.92 29.64
CA VAL A 356 9.57 -2.51 29.71
C VAL A 356 8.92 -2.49 28.33
N PRO A 357 8.57 -3.65 27.76
CA PRO A 357 7.97 -3.73 26.41
C PRO A 357 6.46 -3.41 26.44
N GLY A 358 6.09 -2.21 26.93
CA GLY A 358 4.71 -1.82 27.17
C GLY A 358 3.82 -1.90 25.94
N MET A 359 4.29 -1.44 24.77
CA MET A 359 3.54 -1.51 23.52
C MET A 359 3.27 -2.95 23.10
N ALA A 360 4.26 -3.84 23.20
CA ALA A 360 4.08 -5.25 22.86
C ALA A 360 3.09 -5.93 23.80
N PHE A 361 3.11 -5.57 25.10
CA PHE A 361 2.17 -6.08 26.09
C PHE A 361 0.73 -5.65 25.81
N VAL A 362 0.49 -4.37 25.57
CA VAL A 362 -0.85 -3.84 25.24
C VAL A 362 -1.37 -4.43 23.92
N ASN A 363 -0.51 -4.52 22.91
CA ASN A 363 -0.91 -5.10 21.59
C ASN A 363 -1.27 -6.57 21.74
N SER A 364 -0.53 -7.35 22.55
CA SER A 364 -0.86 -8.77 22.77
C SER A 364 -2.22 -8.96 23.45
N ILE A 365 -2.56 -8.10 24.42
CA ILE A 365 -3.90 -8.13 25.07
C ILE A 365 -4.98 -7.79 24.04
N ARG A 366 -4.76 -6.79 23.18
CA ARG A 366 -5.72 -6.40 22.16
C ARG A 366 -5.90 -7.51 21.12
N GLU A 367 -4.82 -8.12 20.63
CA GLU A 367 -4.87 -9.22 19.68
C GLU A 367 -5.66 -10.42 20.25
N ILE A 368 -5.46 -10.76 21.53
CA ILE A 368 -6.26 -11.79 22.23
C ILE A 368 -7.74 -11.39 22.30
N ALA A 369 -8.03 -10.13 22.63
CA ALA A 369 -9.40 -9.62 22.74
C ALA A 369 -10.12 -9.62 21.37
N ASP A 370 -9.38 -9.36 20.29
CA ASP A 370 -9.86 -9.39 18.91
C ASP A 370 -9.92 -10.83 18.33
N SER A 371 -9.78 -11.85 19.18
CA SER A 371 -9.83 -13.31 18.84
C SER A 371 -8.63 -13.83 18.05
N ASP A 372 -7.56 -13.07 17.89
CA ASP A 372 -6.30 -13.57 17.36
C ASP A 372 -5.45 -14.18 18.48
N PHE A 373 -5.93 -15.32 19.00
CA PHE A 373 -5.31 -16.00 20.14
C PHE A 373 -3.89 -16.46 19.83
N LEU A 374 -3.61 -16.89 18.61
CA LEU A 374 -2.31 -17.47 18.27
C LEU A 374 -1.21 -16.41 18.36
N SER A 375 -1.37 -15.31 17.65
CA SER A 375 -0.37 -14.23 17.61
C SER A 375 -0.31 -13.49 18.93
N GLY A 376 -1.47 -13.19 19.53
CA GLY A 376 -1.56 -12.51 20.81
C GLY A 376 -0.91 -13.31 21.93
N THR A 377 -1.11 -14.64 22.01
CA THR A 377 -0.49 -15.48 23.02
C THR A 377 1.03 -15.58 22.85
N VAL A 378 1.52 -15.76 21.61
CA VAL A 378 2.95 -15.82 21.34
C VAL A 378 3.64 -14.51 21.74
N ARG A 379 3.05 -13.36 21.38
CA ARG A 379 3.56 -12.04 21.75
C ARG A 379 3.48 -11.78 23.26
N MET A 380 2.43 -12.24 23.92
CA MET A 380 2.27 -12.16 25.36
C MET A 380 3.37 -12.92 26.07
N ILE A 381 3.64 -14.18 25.68
CA ILE A 381 4.71 -14.99 26.25
C ILE A 381 6.08 -14.32 26.07
N ASP A 382 6.40 -13.84 24.85
CA ASP A 382 7.68 -13.12 24.60
C ASP A 382 7.83 -11.90 25.52
N THR A 383 6.74 -11.18 25.75
CA THR A 383 6.71 -10.00 26.62
C THR A 383 6.89 -10.36 28.11
N LEU A 384 6.19 -11.39 28.58
CA LEU A 384 6.31 -11.87 29.96
C LEU A 384 7.71 -12.39 30.25
N LEU A 385 8.35 -13.07 29.29
CA LEU A 385 9.73 -13.51 29.42
C LEU A 385 10.70 -12.33 29.61
N VAL A 386 10.48 -11.20 28.91
CA VAL A 386 11.29 -9.99 29.12
C VAL A 386 11.15 -9.47 30.55
N PHE A 387 9.93 -9.43 31.10
CA PHE A 387 9.74 -9.04 32.51
C PHE A 387 10.49 -9.99 33.47
N VAL A 388 10.45 -11.29 33.23
CA VAL A 388 11.20 -12.28 34.03
C VAL A 388 12.70 -12.03 33.94
N TYR A 389 13.25 -11.78 32.75
CA TYR A 389 14.69 -11.50 32.58
C TYR A 389 15.12 -10.24 33.33
N ILE A 390 14.32 -9.17 33.27
CA ILE A 390 14.59 -7.93 34.02
C ILE A 390 14.53 -8.22 35.53
N ALA A 391 13.50 -8.93 36.01
CA ALA A 391 13.35 -9.28 37.41
C ALA A 391 14.51 -10.13 37.97
N ILE A 392 15.02 -11.08 37.14
CA ILE A 392 16.22 -11.85 37.50
C ILE A 392 17.42 -10.91 37.68
N GLY A 393 17.66 -9.99 36.73
CA GLY A 393 18.78 -9.04 36.85
C GLY A 393 18.72 -8.18 38.09
N VAL A 394 17.54 -7.62 38.38
CA VAL A 394 17.29 -6.82 39.60
C VAL A 394 17.46 -7.65 40.86
N GLY A 395 16.81 -8.82 40.93
CA GLY A 395 16.83 -9.71 42.09
C GLY A 395 18.23 -10.26 42.42
N LEU A 396 19.00 -10.67 41.41
CA LEU A 396 20.37 -11.11 41.58
C LEU A 396 21.24 -9.99 42.19
N THR A 397 21.14 -8.77 41.66
CA THR A 397 21.94 -7.65 42.18
C THR A 397 21.59 -7.30 43.61
N LEU A 398 20.29 -7.26 43.96
CA LEU A 398 19.85 -7.04 45.34
C LEU A 398 20.30 -8.17 46.28
N SER A 399 20.19 -9.43 45.86
CA SER A 399 20.63 -10.58 46.64
C SER A 399 22.13 -10.53 46.96
N ILE A 400 22.95 -10.24 45.93
CA ILE A 400 24.40 -10.10 46.10
C ILE A 400 24.72 -8.92 47.04
N TYR A 401 24.04 -7.78 46.88
CA TYR A 401 24.23 -6.64 47.78
C TYR A 401 23.94 -6.98 49.24
N HIS A 402 22.82 -7.70 49.50
CA HIS A 402 22.49 -8.16 50.87
C HIS A 402 23.49 -9.20 51.39
N MET A 403 23.98 -10.12 50.56
CA MET A 403 24.99 -11.12 50.94
C MET A 403 26.36 -10.50 51.29
N LEU A 404 26.78 -9.48 50.51
CA LEU A 404 28.07 -8.80 50.72
C LEU A 404 28.07 -7.83 51.89
N GLY A 405 27.02 -7.85 52.68
CA GLY A 405 26.91 -7.05 53.85
C GLY A 405 26.42 -5.62 53.56
N GLY A 406 25.39 -5.55 52.77
CA GLY A 406 24.40 -4.46 52.78
C GLY A 406 23.77 -4.32 54.15
N ILE A 407 24.57 -4.52 55.04
CA ILE A 407 24.72 -4.53 56.43
C ILE A 407 25.17 -3.14 56.82
N VAL A 408 24.38 -2.22 56.71
CA VAL A 408 24.39 -1.13 57.69
C VAL A 408 23.19 -0.24 57.39
N GLY A 409 22.20 -0.32 58.25
CA GLY A 409 21.10 0.58 58.31
C GLY A 409 19.77 -0.03 57.99
#